data_92bbb7f6cd9ad7fd498eb6215c888535
#
_entry.id   92bbb7f6cd9ad7fd498eb6215c888535
#
_cell.length_a   1.000
_cell.length_b   1.000
_cell.length_c   1.000
_cell.angle_alpha   90.00
_cell.angle_beta   90.00
_cell.angle_gamma   90.00
#
_symmetry.space_group_name_H-M   'P 1'
#
loop_
_entity.id
_entity.type
_entity.pdbx_description
1 polymer ?
#
loop_
_entity_poly.entity_id
_entity_poly.type
_entity_poly.pdbx_seq_one_letter_code
_entity_poly.pdbx_strand_id
1 'polypeptide(L)'
;MTQFLHPAAEQGFSTAAELYQQVRPSYPQALVTWLKNQLKSDAAPVCVDLGAGTGKFLPILQQLSPHVIAVEPVAEMLAQLQQHYPDVQSIQAYSHALPLPDASVDAVCCAQSFHWFANLETLNEIYRVLKPGGQLLLIWNQRDTSIDWVKALAEHIAPLEGDTPRFHSGQWRHVFLAATGFNANAEATFQQSQSGTVEQVVSKRLLSTSFIAALPEHQQQQLKQQFEQIVLQYTGKQPQQQIDFPYLTHVYSFTKITEQ
;
A
#
# COMPACT_ATOMS: atom_id res chain seq x y z
N MET A 1 3.48 -7.40 -25.73
CA MET A 1 4.02 -6.30 -24.91
C MET A 1 3.64 -6.60 -23.49
N THR A 2 4.59 -6.77 -22.60
CA THR A 2 4.33 -7.01 -21.17
C THR A 2 3.76 -5.70 -20.61
N GLN A 3 2.52 -5.71 -20.15
CA GLN A 3 1.90 -4.54 -19.53
C GLN A 3 2.46 -4.44 -18.11
N PHE A 4 3.35 -3.49 -17.86
CA PHE A 4 4.07 -3.35 -16.58
C PHE A 4 3.23 -2.72 -15.45
N LEU A 5 2.06 -2.16 -15.78
CA LEU A 5 1.11 -1.64 -14.81
C LEU A 5 -0.30 -2.15 -15.13
N HIS A 6 -1.03 -2.63 -14.13
CA HIS A 6 -2.40 -3.09 -14.32
C HIS A 6 -3.31 -1.90 -14.68
N PRO A 7 -4.24 -2.00 -15.67
CA PRO A 7 -5.11 -0.89 -16.09
C PRO A 7 -5.89 -0.25 -14.94
N ALA A 8 -6.37 -1.06 -13.98
CA ALA A 8 -7.06 -0.55 -12.80
C ALA A 8 -6.16 0.30 -11.88
N ALA A 9 -4.84 0.07 -11.90
CA ALA A 9 -3.89 0.93 -11.19
C ALA A 9 -3.67 2.25 -11.95
N GLU A 10 -3.43 2.18 -13.26
CA GLU A 10 -3.16 3.36 -14.07
C GLU A 10 -4.37 4.31 -14.13
N GLN A 11 -5.55 3.81 -14.50
CA GLN A 11 -6.74 4.64 -14.68
C GLN A 11 -7.43 5.02 -13.36
N GLY A 12 -7.51 4.10 -12.40
CA GLY A 12 -8.19 4.34 -11.12
C GLY A 12 -7.43 5.29 -10.21
N PHE A 13 -6.10 5.38 -10.33
CA PHE A 13 -5.29 6.24 -9.46
C PHE A 13 -5.07 7.65 -10.06
N SER A 14 -5.02 7.81 -11.37
CA SER A 14 -4.85 9.13 -11.98
C SER A 14 -6.04 10.06 -11.70
N THR A 15 -7.28 9.54 -11.79
CA THR A 15 -8.51 10.31 -11.57
C THR A 15 -8.85 10.55 -10.10
N ALA A 16 -8.33 9.76 -9.19
CA ALA A 16 -8.71 9.77 -7.76
C ALA A 16 -7.56 10.12 -6.80
N ALA A 17 -6.41 10.62 -7.29
CA ALA A 17 -5.21 10.82 -6.47
C ALA A 17 -5.45 11.73 -5.25
N GLU A 18 -6.20 12.83 -5.41
CA GLU A 18 -6.52 13.74 -4.30
C GLU A 18 -7.46 13.08 -3.28
N LEU A 19 -8.54 12.44 -3.73
CA LEU A 19 -9.44 11.69 -2.86
C LEU A 19 -8.70 10.57 -2.15
N TYR A 20 -7.81 9.86 -2.87
CA TYR A 20 -6.96 8.81 -2.31
C TYR A 20 -6.15 9.32 -1.13
N GLN A 21 -5.50 10.48 -1.28
CA GLN A 21 -4.70 11.09 -0.22
C GLN A 21 -5.53 11.43 1.02
N GLN A 22 -6.75 11.92 0.83
CA GLN A 22 -7.62 12.36 1.93
C GLN A 22 -8.23 11.19 2.72
N VAL A 23 -8.67 10.11 2.02
CA VAL A 23 -9.54 9.09 2.63
C VAL A 23 -8.86 7.78 3.00
N ARG A 24 -7.63 7.53 2.52
CA ARG A 24 -6.92 6.29 2.87
C ARG A 24 -6.37 6.35 4.29
N PRO A 25 -6.45 5.23 5.06
CA PRO A 25 -5.90 5.19 6.41
C PRO A 25 -4.39 5.42 6.40
N SER A 26 -3.87 6.03 7.45
CA SER A 26 -2.45 6.06 7.77
C SER A 26 -1.97 4.68 8.26
N TYR A 27 -0.77 4.62 8.81
CA TYR A 27 -0.22 3.39 9.38
C TYR A 27 -0.05 3.51 10.88
N PRO A 28 -0.16 2.40 11.65
CA PRO A 28 -0.04 2.44 13.10
C PRO A 28 1.37 2.82 13.54
N GLN A 29 1.49 3.65 14.57
CA GLN A 29 2.79 4.11 15.09
C GLN A 29 3.67 2.96 15.59
N ALA A 30 3.07 1.88 16.10
CA ALA A 30 3.81 0.68 16.52
C ALA A 30 4.63 0.03 15.39
N LEU A 31 4.24 0.27 14.13
CA LEU A 31 4.97 -0.19 12.95
C LEU A 31 6.39 0.38 12.89
N VAL A 32 6.59 1.63 13.31
CA VAL A 32 7.92 2.29 13.30
C VAL A 32 8.94 1.50 14.14
N THR A 33 8.54 1.09 15.35
CA THR A 33 9.43 0.31 16.23
C THR A 33 9.74 -1.06 15.62
N TRP A 34 8.74 -1.72 15.03
CA TRP A 34 8.94 -3.01 14.39
C TRP A 34 9.91 -2.89 13.19
N LEU A 35 9.71 -1.90 12.33
CA LEU A 35 10.59 -1.66 11.18
C LEU A 35 12.03 -1.33 11.60
N LYS A 36 12.22 -0.51 12.63
CA LYS A 36 13.56 -0.24 13.19
C LYS A 36 14.29 -1.52 13.59
N ASN A 37 13.58 -2.47 14.20
CA ASN A 37 14.16 -3.75 14.60
C ASN A 37 14.52 -4.64 13.39
N GLN A 38 13.87 -4.48 12.24
CA GLN A 38 14.23 -5.21 11.01
C GLN A 38 15.48 -4.63 10.34
N LEU A 39 15.66 -3.31 10.38
CA LEU A 39 16.72 -2.62 9.66
C LEU A 39 18.13 -2.83 10.26
N LYS A 40 18.24 -3.08 11.56
CA LYS A 40 19.50 -3.42 12.28
C LYS A 40 20.71 -2.58 11.84
N SER A 41 20.51 -1.33 11.50
CA SER A 41 21.57 -0.44 11.02
C SER A 41 22.05 0.50 12.14
N ASP A 42 23.37 0.60 12.32
CA ASP A 42 23.99 1.59 13.22
C ASP A 42 24.01 3.00 12.63
N ALA A 43 23.86 3.14 11.33
CA ALA A 43 23.74 4.40 10.59
C ALA A 43 22.32 4.63 10.10
N ALA A 44 21.99 5.86 9.72
CA ALA A 44 20.70 6.16 9.11
C ALA A 44 20.56 5.41 7.77
N PRO A 45 19.60 4.46 7.66
CA PRO A 45 19.47 3.61 6.49
C PRO A 45 18.93 4.41 5.28
N VAL A 46 19.37 4.09 4.07
CA VAL A 46 18.72 4.55 2.84
C VAL A 46 17.49 3.70 2.56
N CYS A 47 16.30 4.30 2.61
CA CYS A 47 15.04 3.62 2.42
C CYS A 47 14.35 4.03 1.11
N VAL A 48 13.88 3.07 0.34
CA VAL A 48 13.05 3.30 -0.85
C VAL A 48 11.60 2.99 -0.53
N ASP A 49 10.67 3.90 -0.85
CA ASP A 49 9.22 3.63 -0.91
C ASP A 49 8.87 3.30 -2.37
N LEU A 50 8.66 2.02 -2.68
CA LEU A 50 8.41 1.54 -4.04
C LEU A 50 6.91 1.39 -4.31
N GLY A 51 6.41 2.14 -5.30
CA GLY A 51 4.99 2.36 -5.52
C GLY A 51 4.42 3.29 -4.45
N ALA A 52 5.12 4.42 -4.22
CA ALA A 52 4.86 5.36 -3.13
C ALA A 52 3.48 6.04 -3.23
N GLY A 53 2.87 6.05 -4.43
CA GLY A 53 1.60 6.71 -4.65
C GLY A 53 1.67 8.20 -4.31
N THR A 54 0.76 8.66 -3.48
CA THR A 54 0.72 10.04 -2.97
C THR A 54 1.57 10.27 -1.71
N GLY A 55 2.42 9.31 -1.32
CA GLY A 55 3.33 9.43 -0.19
C GLY A 55 2.74 9.06 1.18
N LYS A 56 1.65 8.28 1.24
CA LYS A 56 0.99 7.90 2.50
C LYS A 56 1.90 7.18 3.51
N PHE A 57 2.93 6.49 3.04
CA PHE A 57 3.87 5.76 3.90
C PHE A 57 5.10 6.60 4.31
N LEU A 58 5.38 7.70 3.63
CA LEU A 58 6.52 8.56 3.92
C LEU A 58 6.62 9.02 5.37
N PRO A 59 5.53 9.41 6.08
CA PRO A 59 5.62 9.79 7.49
C PRO A 59 6.16 8.68 8.42
N ILE A 60 6.00 7.42 8.04
CA ILE A 60 6.58 6.27 8.76
C ILE A 60 8.07 6.17 8.41
N LEU A 61 8.44 6.24 7.13
CA LEU A 61 9.84 6.12 6.69
C LEU A 61 10.72 7.27 7.20
N GLN A 62 10.21 8.49 7.21
CA GLN A 62 10.93 9.67 7.73
C GLN A 62 11.24 9.57 9.24
N GLN A 63 10.50 8.75 10.01
CA GLN A 63 10.83 8.43 11.40
C GLN A 63 11.93 7.36 11.53
N LEU A 64 12.23 6.63 10.46
CA LEU A 64 13.27 5.61 10.40
C LEU A 64 14.59 6.21 9.90
N SER A 65 14.51 7.09 8.90
CA SER A 65 15.67 7.67 8.25
C SER A 65 15.36 9.03 7.61
N PRO A 66 16.35 9.96 7.59
CA PRO A 66 16.29 11.16 6.75
C PRO A 66 16.55 10.86 5.26
N HIS A 67 17.04 9.66 4.91
CA HIS A 67 17.40 9.27 3.55
C HIS A 67 16.32 8.41 2.94
N VAL A 68 15.22 9.05 2.50
CA VAL A 68 14.08 8.40 1.88
C VAL A 68 14.00 8.78 0.41
N ILE A 69 13.84 7.77 -0.45
CA ILE A 69 13.62 7.90 -1.88
C ILE A 69 12.23 7.33 -2.19
N ALA A 70 11.36 8.13 -2.79
CA ALA A 70 10.03 7.70 -3.24
C ALA A 70 10.07 7.36 -4.73
N VAL A 71 9.55 6.19 -5.11
CA VAL A 71 9.47 5.76 -6.52
C VAL A 71 8.02 5.47 -6.86
N GLU A 72 7.49 6.15 -7.89
CA GLU A 72 6.10 6.02 -8.33
C GLU A 72 6.00 6.17 -9.86
N PRO A 73 5.40 5.21 -10.59
CA PRO A 73 5.28 5.30 -12.05
C PRO A 73 4.16 6.24 -12.53
N VAL A 74 3.09 6.45 -11.73
CA VAL A 74 1.93 7.25 -12.13
C VAL A 74 2.21 8.73 -11.87
N ALA A 75 2.29 9.53 -12.96
CA ALA A 75 2.71 10.93 -12.89
C ALA A 75 1.82 11.79 -11.98
N GLU A 76 0.50 11.59 -12.01
CA GLU A 76 -0.47 12.33 -11.20
C GLU A 76 -0.31 12.05 -9.71
N MET A 77 -0.01 10.80 -9.34
CA MET A 77 0.29 10.44 -7.95
C MET A 77 1.62 11.02 -7.48
N LEU A 78 2.64 10.93 -8.35
CA LEU A 78 3.96 11.50 -8.06
C LEU A 78 3.88 13.03 -7.89
N ALA A 79 3.09 13.73 -8.70
CA ALA A 79 2.87 15.17 -8.56
C ALA A 79 2.23 15.53 -7.20
N GLN A 80 1.25 14.76 -6.74
CA GLN A 80 0.66 14.91 -5.40
C GLN A 80 1.68 14.64 -4.29
N LEU A 81 2.52 13.61 -4.44
CA LEU A 81 3.60 13.33 -3.50
C LEU A 81 4.57 14.50 -3.41
N GLN A 82 5.05 15.03 -4.55
CA GLN A 82 5.97 16.16 -4.60
C GLN A 82 5.40 17.43 -3.97
N GLN A 83 4.11 17.66 -4.14
CA GLN A 83 3.42 18.79 -3.52
C GLN A 83 3.38 18.69 -1.99
N HIS A 84 3.13 17.48 -1.45
CA HIS A 84 3.01 17.25 -0.01
C HIS A 84 4.36 17.04 0.69
N TYR A 85 5.35 16.52 -0.04
CA TYR A 85 6.68 16.16 0.48
C TYR A 85 7.79 16.71 -0.42
N PRO A 86 7.93 18.05 -0.57
CA PRO A 86 8.86 18.66 -1.53
C PRO A 86 10.33 18.35 -1.22
N ASP A 87 10.67 18.01 0.02
CA ASP A 87 12.02 17.70 0.46
C ASP A 87 12.40 16.22 0.27
N VAL A 88 11.44 15.34 -0.13
CA VAL A 88 11.70 13.94 -0.38
C VAL A 88 12.18 13.75 -1.82
N GLN A 89 13.31 13.07 -2.00
CA GLN A 89 13.75 12.65 -3.32
C GLN A 89 12.70 11.75 -3.95
N SER A 90 12.13 12.17 -5.09
CA SER A 90 11.11 11.42 -5.78
C SER A 90 11.51 11.13 -7.22
N ILE A 91 11.21 9.92 -7.69
CA ILE A 91 11.63 9.38 -8.99
C ILE A 91 10.42 8.77 -9.69
N GLN A 92 10.20 9.15 -10.94
CA GLN A 92 9.22 8.48 -11.78
C GLN A 92 9.88 7.26 -12.44
N ALA A 93 9.56 6.06 -11.96
CA ALA A 93 10.10 4.82 -12.52
C ALA A 93 9.16 3.63 -12.25
N TYR A 94 9.30 2.59 -13.06
CA TYR A 94 8.67 1.29 -12.85
C TYR A 94 9.53 0.41 -11.92
N SER A 95 8.91 -0.52 -11.22
CA SER A 95 9.54 -1.39 -10.21
C SER A 95 10.65 -2.31 -10.77
N HIS A 96 10.63 -2.61 -12.06
CA HIS A 96 11.57 -3.50 -12.75
C HIS A 96 12.78 -2.75 -13.37
N ALA A 97 12.83 -1.41 -13.25
CA ALA A 97 13.90 -0.58 -13.83
C ALA A 97 14.14 0.66 -12.94
N LEU A 98 14.76 0.46 -11.79
CA LEU A 98 15.03 1.51 -10.82
C LEU A 98 16.34 2.25 -11.19
N PRO A 99 16.32 3.59 -11.34
CA PRO A 99 17.52 4.37 -11.64
C PRO A 99 18.36 4.57 -10.37
N LEU A 100 18.68 3.47 -9.70
CA LEU A 100 19.46 3.39 -8.48
C LEU A 100 20.67 2.48 -8.70
N PRO A 101 21.85 2.78 -8.12
CA PRO A 101 23.02 1.92 -8.23
C PRO A 101 22.80 0.55 -7.56
N ASP A 102 23.58 -0.45 -7.98
CA ASP A 102 23.64 -1.75 -7.32
C ASP A 102 24.06 -1.59 -5.86
N ALA A 103 23.47 -2.38 -4.95
CA ALA A 103 23.82 -2.44 -3.54
C ALA A 103 23.90 -1.05 -2.87
N SER A 104 22.96 -0.14 -3.20
CA SER A 104 22.97 1.25 -2.75
C SER A 104 21.99 1.55 -1.62
N VAL A 105 20.97 0.72 -1.41
CA VAL A 105 19.89 0.97 -0.44
C VAL A 105 19.84 -0.11 0.64
N ASP A 106 19.45 0.29 1.85
CA ASP A 106 19.37 -0.60 3.01
C ASP A 106 17.99 -1.29 3.10
N ALA A 107 16.94 -0.61 2.62
CA ALA A 107 15.60 -1.17 2.59
C ALA A 107 14.81 -0.72 1.35
N VAL A 108 14.00 -1.63 0.82
CA VAL A 108 12.91 -1.35 -0.12
C VAL A 108 11.59 -1.68 0.56
N CYS A 109 10.72 -0.68 0.69
CA CYS A 109 9.40 -0.80 1.29
C CYS A 109 8.34 -0.74 0.20
N CYS A 110 7.38 -1.65 0.21
CA CYS A 110 6.22 -1.64 -0.66
C CYS A 110 4.96 -1.57 0.21
N ALA A 111 4.46 -0.35 0.42
CA ALA A 111 3.28 -0.13 1.24
C ALA A 111 2.02 -0.06 0.36
N GLN A 112 1.14 -1.04 0.42
CA GLN A 112 -0.06 -1.20 -0.43
C GLN A 112 0.22 -1.35 -1.92
N SER A 113 1.44 -1.69 -2.34
CA SER A 113 1.85 -1.62 -3.74
C SER A 113 2.30 -2.95 -4.35
N PHE A 114 2.99 -3.81 -3.60
CA PHE A 114 3.69 -4.99 -4.17
C PHE A 114 2.79 -5.92 -4.98
N HIS A 115 1.51 -6.09 -4.63
CA HIS A 115 0.58 -6.95 -5.37
C HIS A 115 0.34 -6.50 -6.82
N TRP A 116 0.66 -5.25 -7.19
CA TRP A 116 0.54 -4.73 -8.55
C TRP A 116 1.68 -5.18 -9.47
N PHE A 117 2.85 -5.47 -8.89
CA PHE A 117 4.09 -5.78 -9.61
C PHE A 117 4.85 -6.97 -9.01
N ALA A 118 4.13 -7.91 -8.39
CA ALA A 118 4.72 -9.13 -7.82
C ALA A 118 5.17 -10.11 -8.92
N ASN A 119 6.32 -9.84 -9.53
CA ASN A 119 6.95 -10.67 -10.57
C ASN A 119 8.47 -10.79 -10.33
N LEU A 120 9.11 -11.73 -11.04
CA LEU A 120 10.55 -11.98 -10.89
C LEU A 120 11.42 -10.80 -11.34
N GLU A 121 11.00 -10.07 -12.37
CA GLU A 121 11.75 -8.90 -12.87
C GLU A 121 11.86 -7.84 -11.76
N THR A 122 10.75 -7.55 -11.09
CA THR A 122 10.74 -6.64 -9.94
C THR A 122 11.57 -7.17 -8.76
N LEU A 123 11.45 -8.46 -8.40
CA LEU A 123 12.27 -8.99 -7.30
C LEU A 123 13.76 -8.96 -7.62
N ASN A 124 14.16 -9.25 -8.87
CA ASN A 124 15.54 -9.16 -9.30
C ASN A 124 16.08 -7.73 -9.21
N GLU A 125 15.25 -6.75 -9.57
CA GLU A 125 15.62 -5.33 -9.50
C GLU A 125 15.72 -4.85 -8.04
N ILE A 126 14.78 -5.24 -7.18
CA ILE A 126 14.87 -5.00 -5.74
C ILE A 126 16.14 -5.65 -5.16
N TYR A 127 16.42 -6.90 -5.56
CA TYR A 127 17.65 -7.59 -5.15
C TYR A 127 18.90 -6.82 -5.58
N ARG A 128 18.95 -6.34 -6.82
CA ARG A 128 20.08 -5.58 -7.35
C ARG A 128 20.39 -4.34 -6.52
N VAL A 129 19.38 -3.53 -6.22
CA VAL A 129 19.57 -2.25 -5.51
C VAL A 129 19.81 -2.41 -4.02
N LEU A 130 19.32 -3.46 -3.39
CA LEU A 130 19.55 -3.74 -1.97
C LEU A 130 21.02 -4.08 -1.70
N LYS A 131 21.57 -3.51 -0.63
CA LYS A 131 22.86 -3.92 -0.07
C LYS A 131 22.81 -5.38 0.39
N PRO A 132 23.97 -6.08 0.53
CA PRO A 132 24.02 -7.37 1.21
C PRO A 132 23.36 -7.29 2.60
N GLY A 133 22.43 -8.22 2.88
CA GLY A 133 21.64 -8.21 4.12
C GLY A 133 20.54 -7.16 4.19
N GLY A 134 20.36 -6.34 3.14
CA GLY A 134 19.28 -5.36 3.04
C GLY A 134 17.89 -5.99 3.07
N GLN A 135 16.87 -5.20 3.39
CA GLN A 135 15.53 -5.67 3.69
C GLN A 135 14.51 -5.29 2.61
N LEU A 136 13.72 -6.25 2.17
CA LEU A 136 12.46 -6.01 1.47
C LEU A 136 11.31 -6.07 2.50
N LEU A 137 10.58 -4.98 2.64
CA LEU A 137 9.51 -4.80 3.61
C LEU A 137 8.18 -4.61 2.89
N LEU A 138 7.23 -5.52 3.10
CA LEU A 138 5.92 -5.49 2.45
C LEU A 138 4.85 -5.18 3.48
N ILE A 139 4.02 -4.17 3.22
CA ILE A 139 3.07 -3.62 4.19
C ILE A 139 1.68 -3.47 3.56
N TRP A 140 0.63 -3.96 4.25
CA TRP A 140 -0.76 -3.79 3.81
C TRP A 140 -1.70 -3.47 4.96
N ASN A 141 -2.50 -2.42 4.78
CA ASN A 141 -3.69 -2.17 5.58
C ASN A 141 -4.87 -2.95 4.98
N GLN A 142 -5.43 -3.88 5.73
CA GLN A 142 -6.62 -4.62 5.37
C GLN A 142 -7.76 -4.23 6.30
N ARG A 143 -8.99 -4.18 5.78
CA ARG A 143 -10.18 -4.02 6.61
C ARG A 143 -10.30 -5.20 7.55
N ASP A 144 -10.61 -4.96 8.83
CA ASP A 144 -10.78 -6.04 9.80
C ASP A 144 -12.14 -6.70 9.63
N THR A 145 -12.19 -7.75 8.82
CA THR A 145 -13.41 -8.52 8.52
C THR A 145 -13.83 -9.46 9.66
N SER A 146 -13.15 -9.47 10.79
CA SER A 146 -13.67 -10.11 12.02
C SER A 146 -14.84 -9.33 12.61
N ILE A 147 -15.03 -8.06 12.20
CA ILE A 147 -16.14 -7.19 12.61
C ILE A 147 -17.28 -7.30 11.58
N ASP A 148 -18.47 -7.66 12.01
CA ASP A 148 -19.59 -8.05 11.14
C ASP A 148 -19.95 -7.02 10.07
N TRP A 149 -20.06 -5.73 10.42
CA TRP A 149 -20.39 -4.69 9.44
C TRP A 149 -19.27 -4.46 8.42
N VAL A 150 -18.00 -4.63 8.82
CA VAL A 150 -16.84 -4.52 7.93
C VAL A 150 -16.81 -5.71 6.97
N LYS A 151 -17.14 -6.91 7.48
CA LYS A 151 -17.29 -8.12 6.70
C LYS A 151 -18.40 -7.96 5.64
N ALA A 152 -19.57 -7.47 6.05
CA ALA A 152 -20.69 -7.22 5.14
C ALA A 152 -20.31 -6.25 4.00
N LEU A 153 -19.56 -5.17 4.30
CA LEU A 153 -19.02 -4.27 3.27
C LEU A 153 -18.03 -4.97 2.34
N ALA A 154 -17.14 -5.81 2.89
CA ALA A 154 -16.17 -6.55 2.10
C ALA A 154 -16.85 -7.54 1.15
N GLU A 155 -17.83 -8.29 1.64
CA GLU A 155 -18.64 -9.23 0.84
C GLU A 155 -19.44 -8.50 -0.25
N HIS A 156 -19.96 -7.31 0.05
CA HIS A 156 -20.71 -6.50 -0.91
C HIS A 156 -19.86 -6.02 -2.09
N ILE A 157 -18.60 -5.69 -1.87
CA ILE A 157 -17.72 -5.21 -2.95
C ILE A 157 -16.93 -6.32 -3.64
N ALA A 158 -16.81 -7.52 -3.06
CA ALA A 158 -16.03 -8.62 -3.60
C ALA A 158 -16.39 -8.98 -5.06
N PRO A 159 -17.68 -9.02 -5.48
CA PRO A 159 -18.03 -9.30 -6.88
C PRO A 159 -17.53 -8.28 -7.90
N LEU A 160 -17.15 -7.05 -7.44
CA LEU A 160 -16.66 -5.98 -8.29
C LEU A 160 -15.14 -6.02 -8.51
N GLU A 161 -14.41 -6.85 -7.75
CA GLU A 161 -12.95 -6.89 -7.79
C GLU A 161 -12.39 -7.43 -9.11
N GLY A 162 -13.11 -8.36 -9.76
CA GLY A 162 -12.67 -9.00 -11.00
C GLY A 162 -11.31 -9.67 -10.85
N ASP A 163 -10.42 -9.41 -11.80
CA ASP A 163 -9.04 -9.89 -11.85
C ASP A 163 -8.03 -8.93 -11.20
N THR A 164 -8.51 -7.86 -10.56
CA THR A 164 -7.65 -6.85 -9.93
C THR A 164 -6.73 -7.49 -8.88
N PRO A 165 -5.40 -7.34 -8.99
CA PRO A 165 -4.46 -7.89 -8.02
C PRO A 165 -4.73 -7.37 -6.60
N ARG A 166 -4.77 -8.29 -5.62
CA ARG A 166 -5.11 -7.97 -4.23
C ARG A 166 -4.21 -8.71 -3.23
N PHE A 167 -4.01 -8.11 -2.06
CA PHE A 167 -3.29 -8.75 -0.97
C PHE A 167 -3.92 -10.09 -0.54
N HIS A 168 -5.24 -10.08 -0.32
CA HIS A 168 -5.97 -11.25 0.23
C HIS A 168 -6.03 -12.45 -0.72
N SER A 169 -5.79 -12.27 -2.02
CA SER A 169 -5.68 -13.39 -2.97
C SER A 169 -4.45 -14.27 -2.69
N GLY A 170 -3.45 -13.73 -1.99
CA GLY A 170 -2.20 -14.42 -1.70
C GLY A 170 -1.27 -14.61 -2.91
N GLN A 171 -1.71 -14.26 -4.12
CA GLN A 171 -0.93 -14.49 -5.37
C GLN A 171 0.44 -13.82 -5.36
N TRP A 172 0.57 -12.67 -4.68
CA TRP A 172 1.85 -11.98 -4.54
C TRP A 172 2.96 -12.82 -3.88
N ARG A 173 2.58 -13.88 -3.12
CA ARG A 173 3.53 -14.79 -2.48
C ARG A 173 4.18 -15.76 -3.48
N HIS A 174 3.52 -16.06 -4.59
CA HIS A 174 3.97 -17.06 -5.54
C HIS A 174 5.31 -16.70 -6.19
N VAL A 175 5.61 -15.40 -6.32
CA VAL A 175 6.88 -14.98 -6.88
C VAL A 175 8.07 -15.40 -6.02
N PHE A 176 7.90 -15.53 -4.69
CA PHE A 176 8.95 -15.97 -3.79
C PHE A 176 9.25 -17.48 -3.87
N LEU A 177 8.36 -18.28 -4.47
CA LEU A 177 8.62 -19.70 -4.73
C LEU A 177 9.69 -19.93 -5.81
N ALA A 178 9.81 -18.99 -6.73
CA ALA A 178 10.79 -19.03 -7.81
C ALA A 178 12.02 -18.14 -7.54
N ALA A 179 11.97 -17.26 -6.53
CA ALA A 179 13.03 -16.34 -6.19
C ALA A 179 13.95 -16.95 -5.13
N THR A 180 15.25 -17.10 -5.44
CA THR A 180 16.25 -17.67 -4.52
C THR A 180 17.00 -16.62 -3.70
N GLY A 181 16.84 -15.34 -4.03
CA GLY A 181 17.64 -14.23 -3.45
C GLY A 181 17.16 -13.67 -2.11
N PHE A 182 16.04 -14.18 -1.57
CA PHE A 182 15.43 -13.65 -0.35
C PHE A 182 15.07 -14.73 0.67
N ASN A 183 15.42 -14.49 1.94
CA ASN A 183 14.93 -15.28 3.08
C ASN A 183 13.79 -14.53 3.77
N ALA A 184 12.66 -15.20 4.02
CA ALA A 184 11.63 -14.70 4.92
C ALA A 184 12.21 -14.56 6.34
N ASN A 185 12.10 -13.36 6.93
CA ASN A 185 12.71 -13.05 8.22
C ASN A 185 11.67 -12.95 9.35
N ALA A 186 10.67 -12.10 9.18
CA ALA A 186 9.65 -11.85 10.21
C ALA A 186 8.33 -11.41 9.57
N GLU A 187 7.24 -11.64 10.30
CA GLU A 187 5.93 -11.08 10.00
C GLU A 187 5.26 -10.59 11.28
N ALA A 188 4.38 -9.61 11.18
CA ALA A 188 3.56 -9.12 12.28
C ALA A 188 2.24 -8.55 11.76
N THR A 189 1.28 -8.40 12.67
CA THR A 189 -0.02 -7.76 12.39
C THR A 189 -0.32 -6.75 13.49
N PHE A 190 -0.70 -5.55 13.09
CA PHE A 190 -1.05 -4.45 14.01
C PHE A 190 -2.51 -4.05 13.78
N GLN A 191 -3.24 -3.87 14.88
CA GLN A 191 -4.58 -3.29 14.83
C GLN A 191 -4.50 -1.78 14.77
N GLN A 192 -5.39 -1.18 13.99
CA GLN A 192 -5.62 0.27 13.97
C GLN A 192 -7.05 0.59 13.56
N SER A 193 -7.46 1.82 13.77
CA SER A 193 -8.76 2.34 13.31
C SER A 193 -8.57 3.69 12.62
N GLN A 194 -9.40 3.93 11.62
CA GLN A 194 -9.54 5.24 11.00
C GLN A 194 -10.83 5.88 11.52
N SER A 195 -10.70 6.95 12.29
CA SER A 195 -11.83 7.69 12.87
C SER A 195 -12.30 8.80 11.94
N GLY A 196 -13.62 8.99 11.83
CA GLY A 196 -14.24 10.03 11.02
C GLY A 196 -15.74 9.77 10.86
N THR A 197 -16.42 10.57 10.04
CA THR A 197 -17.83 10.27 9.71
C THR A 197 -17.94 9.04 8.83
N VAL A 198 -19.08 8.33 8.89
CA VAL A 198 -19.36 7.18 8.00
C VAL A 198 -19.12 7.57 6.54
N GLU A 199 -19.55 8.76 6.14
CA GLU A 199 -19.30 9.25 4.77
C GLU A 199 -17.81 9.34 4.44
N GLN A 200 -16.98 9.84 5.36
CA GLN A 200 -15.54 10.05 5.14
C GLN A 200 -14.77 8.73 5.12
N VAL A 201 -14.87 7.96 6.22
CA VAL A 201 -13.99 6.79 6.44
C VAL A 201 -14.55 5.48 5.88
N VAL A 202 -15.85 5.44 5.53
CA VAL A 202 -16.46 4.28 4.88
C VAL A 202 -16.77 4.57 3.42
N SER A 203 -17.72 5.48 3.15
CA SER A 203 -18.25 5.67 1.78
C SER A 203 -17.16 6.18 0.83
N LYS A 204 -16.58 7.34 1.10
CA LYS A 204 -15.51 7.93 0.26
C LYS A 204 -14.27 7.02 0.21
N ARG A 205 -13.94 6.37 1.34
CA ARG A 205 -12.82 5.42 1.39
C ARG A 205 -13.03 4.22 0.47
N LEU A 206 -14.21 3.62 0.44
CA LEU A 206 -14.52 2.49 -0.45
C LEU A 206 -14.59 2.93 -1.91
N LEU A 207 -15.19 4.09 -2.20
CA LEU A 207 -15.23 4.67 -3.55
C LEU A 207 -13.84 4.96 -4.11
N SER A 208 -12.84 5.25 -3.27
CA SER A 208 -11.44 5.42 -3.70
C SER A 208 -10.72 4.11 -4.06
N THR A 209 -11.39 2.96 -3.99
CA THR A 209 -10.81 1.68 -4.41
C THR A 209 -10.73 1.65 -5.94
N SER A 210 -9.58 1.26 -6.50
CA SER A 210 -9.26 1.41 -7.94
C SER A 210 -10.36 0.90 -8.89
N PHE A 211 -10.90 -0.30 -8.67
CA PHE A 211 -11.95 -0.86 -9.51
C PHE A 211 -13.33 -0.21 -9.30
N ILE A 212 -13.59 0.42 -8.14
CA ILE A 212 -14.82 1.20 -7.89
C ILE A 212 -14.67 2.61 -8.47
N ALA A 213 -13.51 3.23 -8.30
CA ALA A 213 -13.23 4.56 -8.85
C ALA A 213 -13.30 4.61 -10.38
N ALA A 214 -13.07 3.48 -11.05
CA ALA A 214 -13.20 3.33 -12.50
C ALA A 214 -14.66 3.16 -12.98
N LEU A 215 -15.63 2.96 -12.08
CA LEU A 215 -17.04 2.80 -12.46
C LEU A 215 -17.68 4.15 -12.85
N PRO A 216 -18.76 4.13 -13.67
CA PRO A 216 -19.55 5.31 -13.94
C PRO A 216 -20.10 5.96 -12.66
N GLU A 217 -20.21 7.29 -12.65
CA GLU A 217 -20.61 8.07 -11.46
C GLU A 217 -21.93 7.59 -10.84
N HIS A 218 -22.93 7.26 -11.67
CA HIS A 218 -24.22 6.79 -11.16
C HIS A 218 -24.09 5.46 -10.39
N GLN A 219 -23.16 4.56 -10.79
CA GLN A 219 -22.90 3.31 -10.08
C GLN A 219 -22.14 3.59 -8.77
N GLN A 220 -21.19 4.53 -8.78
CA GLN A 220 -20.52 4.94 -7.56
C GLN A 220 -21.50 5.54 -6.54
N GLN A 221 -22.47 6.35 -6.99
CA GLN A 221 -23.52 6.91 -6.13
C GLN A 221 -24.43 5.82 -5.54
N GLN A 222 -24.80 4.81 -6.33
CA GLN A 222 -25.56 3.65 -5.84
C GLN A 222 -24.77 2.86 -4.78
N LEU A 223 -23.50 2.58 -5.05
CA LEU A 223 -22.62 1.91 -4.08
C LEU A 223 -22.48 2.71 -2.78
N LYS A 224 -22.34 4.04 -2.87
CA LYS A 224 -22.30 4.91 -1.69
C LYS A 224 -23.53 4.69 -0.80
N GLN A 225 -24.73 4.72 -1.38
CA GLN A 225 -25.98 4.51 -0.63
C GLN A 225 -26.04 3.10 0.00
N GLN A 226 -25.59 2.08 -0.72
CA GLN A 226 -25.56 0.71 -0.22
C GLN A 226 -24.57 0.55 0.95
N PHE A 227 -23.38 1.15 0.88
CA PHE A 227 -22.42 1.16 1.99
C PHE A 227 -23.00 1.83 3.23
N GLU A 228 -23.64 2.99 3.08
CA GLU A 228 -24.27 3.73 4.17
C GLU A 228 -25.43 2.94 4.78
N GLN A 229 -26.22 2.25 3.96
CA GLN A 229 -27.31 1.38 4.43
C GLN A 229 -26.78 0.16 5.22
N ILE A 230 -25.69 -0.46 4.77
CA ILE A 230 -25.05 -1.56 5.52
C ILE A 230 -24.59 -1.06 6.89
N VAL A 231 -23.87 0.07 6.93
CA VAL A 231 -23.41 0.64 8.21
C VAL A 231 -24.57 0.98 9.12
N LEU A 232 -25.62 1.60 8.60
CA LEU A 232 -26.83 1.95 9.36
C LEU A 232 -27.48 0.69 9.97
N GLN A 233 -27.62 -0.38 9.19
CA GLN A 233 -28.23 -1.64 9.62
C GLN A 233 -27.48 -2.29 10.78
N TYR A 234 -26.15 -2.31 10.75
CA TYR A 234 -25.34 -3.00 11.75
C TYR A 234 -25.01 -2.14 12.96
N THR A 235 -24.89 -0.81 12.79
CA THR A 235 -24.35 0.08 13.83
C THR A 235 -25.33 1.17 14.29
N GLY A 236 -26.44 1.36 13.56
CA GLY A 236 -27.38 2.47 13.79
C GLY A 236 -26.85 3.84 13.39
N LYS A 237 -25.67 3.93 12.76
CA LYS A 237 -24.99 5.21 12.46
C LYS A 237 -25.36 5.74 11.08
N GLN A 238 -25.70 7.04 11.06
CA GLN A 238 -26.00 7.82 9.85
C GLN A 238 -24.69 8.32 9.18
N PRO A 239 -24.71 8.73 7.90
CA PRO A 239 -23.52 9.14 7.16
C PRO A 239 -22.66 10.23 7.82
N GLN A 240 -23.28 11.16 8.56
CA GLN A 240 -22.60 12.27 9.22
C GLN A 240 -22.13 11.97 10.66
N GLN A 241 -22.45 10.80 11.18
CA GLN A 241 -22.06 10.39 12.53
C GLN A 241 -20.66 9.76 12.55
N GLN A 242 -19.96 9.94 13.67
CA GLN A 242 -18.61 9.43 13.89
C GLN A 242 -18.61 7.89 14.02
N ILE A 243 -17.64 7.26 13.36
CA ILE A 243 -17.38 5.84 13.43
C ILE A 243 -15.87 5.58 13.37
N ASP A 244 -15.43 4.49 13.98
CA ASP A 244 -14.09 3.96 13.83
C ASP A 244 -14.12 2.81 12.83
N PHE A 245 -13.41 2.96 11.69
CA PHE A 245 -13.28 1.91 10.70
C PHE A 245 -12.04 1.08 11.03
N PRO A 246 -12.21 -0.17 11.50
CA PRO A 246 -11.08 -0.99 11.95
C PRO A 246 -10.29 -1.59 10.79
N TYR A 247 -8.96 -1.65 10.97
CA TYR A 247 -7.99 -2.22 10.04
C TYR A 247 -6.98 -3.11 10.76
N LEU A 248 -6.45 -4.06 10.00
CA LEU A 248 -5.26 -4.85 10.34
C LEU A 248 -4.14 -4.46 9.39
N THR A 249 -3.01 -4.01 9.94
CA THR A 249 -1.80 -3.74 9.16
C THR A 249 -0.92 -4.98 9.20
N HIS A 250 -0.86 -5.71 8.09
CA HIS A 250 0.02 -6.86 7.91
C HIS A 250 1.37 -6.41 7.38
N VAL A 251 2.44 -6.94 7.95
CA VAL A 251 3.81 -6.64 7.55
C VAL A 251 4.64 -7.90 7.42
N TYR A 252 5.53 -7.90 6.42
CA TYR A 252 6.44 -9.01 6.13
C TYR A 252 7.82 -8.43 5.85
N SER A 253 8.85 -9.09 6.38
CA SER A 253 10.25 -8.74 6.16
C SER A 253 10.97 -9.91 5.49
N PHE A 254 11.71 -9.59 4.43
CA PHE A 254 12.57 -10.51 3.71
C PHE A 254 13.98 -9.93 3.65
N THR A 255 14.98 -10.75 3.97
CA THR A 255 16.39 -10.35 3.93
C THR A 255 17.03 -10.82 2.64
N LYS A 256 17.74 -9.92 1.93
CA LYS A 256 18.58 -10.27 0.79
C LYS A 256 19.65 -11.26 1.23
N ILE A 257 19.69 -12.44 0.59
CA ILE A 257 20.73 -13.45 0.83
C ILE A 257 22.04 -12.93 0.25
N THR A 258 23.10 -13.01 1.03
CA THR A 258 24.46 -12.79 0.55
C THR A 258 24.96 -14.12 -0.01
N GLU A 259 25.30 -14.19 -1.29
CA GLU A 259 26.05 -15.33 -1.82
C GLU A 259 27.40 -15.38 -1.12
N GLN A 260 27.69 -16.53 -0.53
CA GLN A 260 29.00 -16.78 0.13
C GLN A 260 30.06 -17.07 -0.90
#